data_8dd5000912d38f4a90d7389885750df0
#
_entry.id   8dd5000912d38f4a90d7389885750df0
#
_cell.length_a   1.000
_cell.length_b   1.000
_cell.length_c   1.000
_cell.angle_alpha   90.00
_cell.angle_beta   90.00
_cell.angle_gamma   90.00
#
_symmetry.space_group_name_H-M   'P 1'
#
loop_
_entity.id
_entity.type
_entity.pdbx_description
1 polymer ?
#
loop_
_entity_poly.entity_id
_entity_poly.type
_entity_poly.pdbx_seq_one_letter_code
_entity_poly.pdbx_strand_id
1 'polypeptide(L)' 'MKLKPCPFCGSDAVLKTFVVGENEWFYVTCCACKAEINNPMPIAEEAVNRWNRRDDDGK' A
#
# COMPACT_ATOMS: atom_id res chain seq x y z
N MET A 1 -12.07 2.50 -1.41
CA MET A 1 -10.78 2.40 -2.13
C MET A 1 -10.45 0.93 -2.35
N LYS A 2 -9.92 0.63 -3.51
CA LYS A 2 -9.66 -0.75 -3.88
C LYS A 2 -8.17 -0.97 -4.11
N LEU A 3 -7.61 -1.98 -3.47
CA LEU A 3 -6.21 -2.32 -3.59
C LEU A 3 -6.00 -3.38 -4.67
N LYS A 4 -5.02 -3.16 -5.53
CA LYS A 4 -4.63 -4.17 -6.50
C LYS A 4 -3.85 -5.28 -5.81
N PRO A 5 -3.85 -6.49 -6.38
CA PRO A 5 -3.06 -7.58 -5.79
C PRO A 5 -1.57 -7.24 -5.76
N CYS A 6 -0.86 -7.95 -4.91
CA CYS A 6 0.59 -7.78 -4.81
C CYS A 6 1.25 -7.99 -6.17
N PRO A 7 2.13 -7.09 -6.61
CA PRO A 7 2.79 -7.25 -7.91
C PRO A 7 3.84 -8.35 -7.94
N PHE A 8 4.20 -8.88 -6.78
CA PHE A 8 5.25 -9.89 -6.71
C PHE A 8 4.70 -11.31 -6.59
N CYS A 9 3.66 -11.50 -5.79
CA CYS A 9 3.12 -12.84 -5.58
C CYS A 9 1.65 -12.98 -5.96
N GLY A 10 0.99 -11.88 -6.27
CA GLY A 10 -0.41 -11.91 -6.67
C GLY A 10 -1.41 -12.08 -5.54
N SER A 11 -0.94 -12.14 -4.30
CA SER A 11 -1.84 -12.29 -3.16
C SER A 11 -2.49 -10.96 -2.80
N ASP A 12 -3.46 -11.02 -1.91
CA ASP A 12 -4.18 -9.82 -1.50
C ASP A 12 -3.28 -8.86 -0.74
N ALA A 13 -3.56 -7.58 -0.91
CA ALA A 13 -2.87 -6.54 -0.18
C ALA A 13 -3.81 -5.96 0.88
N VAL A 14 -3.24 -5.40 1.92
CA VAL A 14 -4.01 -4.77 2.99
C VAL A 14 -3.45 -3.40 3.30
N LEU A 15 -4.33 -2.50 3.69
CA LEU A 15 -3.96 -1.16 4.13
C LEU A 15 -3.79 -1.20 5.64
N LYS A 16 -2.65 -0.76 6.12
CA LYS A 16 -2.38 -0.69 7.55
C LYS A 16 -2.06 0.73 7.96
N THR A 17 -2.19 0.99 9.25
CA THR A 17 -1.93 2.31 9.78
C THR A 17 -1.12 2.21 11.06
N PHE A 18 -0.35 3.27 11.33
CA PHE A 18 0.33 3.39 12.61
C PHE A 18 0.38 4.86 12.98
N VAL A 19 0.55 5.11 14.27
CA VAL A 19 0.56 6.47 14.79
C VAL A 19 1.93 6.79 15.35
N VAL A 20 2.49 7.94 14.94
CA VAL A 20 3.75 8.44 15.47
C VAL A 20 3.48 9.83 16.02
N GLY A 21 3.56 9.97 17.34
CA GLY A 21 3.24 11.23 17.97
C GLY A 21 1.78 11.58 17.77
N GLU A 22 1.52 12.70 17.11
CA GLU A 22 0.16 13.13 16.82
C GLU A 22 -0.22 12.88 15.37
N ASN A 23 0.63 12.20 14.61
CA ASN A 23 0.41 11.97 13.19
C ASN A 23 0.07 10.51 12.93
N GLU A 24 -0.89 10.30 12.04
CA GLU A 24 -1.31 8.97 11.62
C GLU A 24 -0.77 8.72 10.22
N TRP A 25 -0.16 7.55 10.03
CA TRP A 25 0.47 7.19 8.78
C TRP A 25 -0.13 5.92 8.23
N PHE A 26 -0.20 5.83 6.92
CA PHE A 26 -0.83 4.70 6.23
C PHE A 26 0.16 4.08 5.26
N TYR A 27 0.09 2.77 5.14
CA TYR A 27 0.90 2.04 4.18
C TYR A 27 0.18 0.77 3.77
N VAL A 28 0.59 0.20 2.63
CA VAL A 28 -0.01 -1.01 2.09
C VAL A 28 1.04 -2.10 2.09
N THR A 29 0.63 -3.30 2.49
CA THR A 29 1.55 -4.44 2.55
C THR A 29 0.84 -5.68 2.02
N CYS A 30 1.65 -6.63 1.56
CA CYS A 30 1.14 -7.92 1.08
C CYS A 30 0.96 -8.87 2.25
N CYS A 31 -0.11 -9.66 2.20
CA CYS A 31 -0.38 -10.63 3.25
C CYS A 31 0.52 -11.86 3.18
N ALA A 32 1.03 -12.17 2.00
CA ALA A 32 1.78 -13.41 1.78
C ALA A 32 3.28 -13.22 1.76
N CYS A 33 3.77 -12.40 0.83
CA CYS A 33 5.22 -12.25 0.69
C CYS A 33 5.80 -11.10 1.51
N LYS A 34 4.95 -10.38 2.22
CA LYS A 34 5.36 -9.29 3.11
C LYS A 34 5.92 -8.08 2.37
N ALA A 35 5.68 -7.98 1.07
CA ALA A 35 6.07 -6.79 0.33
C ALA A 35 5.29 -5.59 0.85
N GLU A 36 5.93 -4.43 0.91
CA GLU A 36 5.28 -3.23 1.38
C GLU A 36 5.92 -2.00 0.77
N ILE A 37 5.16 -0.91 0.74
CA ILE A 37 5.73 0.35 0.28
C ILE A 37 6.50 0.97 1.44
N ASN A 38 7.68 1.51 1.11
CA ASN A 38 8.58 2.03 2.13
C ASN A 38 8.30 3.47 2.51
N ASN A 39 7.32 4.09 1.89
CA ASN A 39 7.01 5.49 2.14
C ASN A 39 5.59 5.62 2.67
N PRO A 40 5.40 5.51 3.99
CA PRO A 40 4.08 5.72 4.58
C PRO A 40 3.56 7.10 4.24
N MET A 41 2.26 7.21 4.07
CA MET A 41 1.62 8.45 3.66
C MET A 41 0.70 8.94 4.77
N PRO A 42 0.56 10.27 4.92
CA PRO A 42 -0.35 10.80 5.94
C PRO A 42 -1.83 10.66 5.56
N ILE A 43 -2.11 10.28 4.32
CA ILE A 43 -3.48 10.13 3.83
C ILE A 43 -3.64 8.72 3.28
N ALA A 44 -4.67 8.01 3.74
CA ALA A 44 -4.90 6.63 3.32
C ALA A 44 -5.07 6.51 1.81
N GLU A 45 -5.79 7.45 1.20
CA GLU A 45 -6.01 7.42 -0.23
C GLU A 45 -4.70 7.48 -1.01
N GLU A 46 -3.74 8.27 -0.53
CA GLU A 46 -2.45 8.38 -1.19
C GLU A 46 -1.66 7.08 -1.08
N ALA A 47 -1.77 6.42 0.06
CA ALA A 47 -1.10 5.13 0.23
C ALA A 47 -1.66 4.10 -0.74
N VAL A 48 -2.98 4.08 -0.91
CA VAL A 48 -3.63 3.17 -1.84
C VAL A 48 -3.22 3.49 -3.28
N ASN A 49 -3.20 4.77 -3.62
CA ASN A 49 -2.80 5.18 -4.96
C ASN A 49 -1.35 4.81 -5.25
N ARG A 50 -0.49 4.97 -4.26
CA ARG A 50 0.92 4.61 -4.41
C ARG A 50 1.08 3.12 -4.67
N TRP A 51 0.35 2.30 -3.94
CA TRP A 51 0.40 0.86 -4.12
C TRP A 51 -0.11 0.45 -5.50
N ASN A 52 -1.21 1.08 -5.93
CA ASN A 52 -1.84 0.74 -7.20
C ASN A 52 -1.09 1.28 -8.41
N ARG A 53 -0.22 2.24 -8.20
CA ARG A 53 0.51 2.89 -9.28
C ARG A 53 1.70 2.04 -9.68
N ARG A 54 1.68 1.55 -10.91
CA ARG A 54 2.74 0.69 -11.44
C ARG A 54 3.08 1.14 -12.84
N ASP A 55 4.37 1.03 -13.19
CA ASP A 55 4.83 1.46 -14.49
C ASP A 55 4.21 0.70 -15.64
N ASP A 56 3.95 -0.59 -15.43
CA ASP A 56 3.37 -1.43 -16.45
C ASP A 56 1.85 -1.50 -16.36
N ASP A 57 1.26 -0.75 -15.45
CA ASP A 57 -0.17 -0.75 -15.27
C ASP A 57 -0.82 0.01 -16.43
N GLY A 58 -1.71 -0.63 -17.14
CA GLY A 58 -2.38 0.02 -18.25
C GLY A 58 -1.74 -0.25 -19.61
N LYS A 59 -0.77 -1.08 -19.64
CA LYS A 59 -0.17 -1.49 -20.92
C LYS A 59 -1.00 -2.52 -21.65
#